data_6b6d4e88edb00a5db6b2ad7cba75a398
#
_entry.id   6b6d4e88edb00a5db6b2ad7cba75a398
#
_cell.length_a   1.000
_cell.length_b   1.000
_cell.length_c   1.000
_cell.angle_alpha   90.00
_cell.angle_beta   90.00
_cell.angle_gamma   90.00
#
_symmetry.space_group_name_H-M   'P 1'
#
loop_
_entity.id
_entity.type
_entity.pdbx_description
1 polymer ?
#
loop_
_entity_poly.entity_id
_entity_poly.type
_entity_poly.pdbx_seq_one_letter_code
_entity_poly.pdbx_strand_id
1 'polypeptide(L)'
;MLQAFARYKPRHAVRELGDLPVSMMVSPIRPRNYKGNMNITATRHIRKALGALAILTLVGTSVANSQPAAHAAAPTGYELSWNDEFDGLNLDPSKWGYAYGCFDPRLKTQTHYTDSSENVSVSGGYLHLTARHSPTREKWNKETRKMETIDRTCTRTENGQKVTYPAPFTSGMVQTRDDKGNVKYAAYGDFYAEARIQLPDGPSSWASFWFTGTQGVPWPGNGEIDAVEAKGYDPNYLQANTHTPRASDPSKSEQHHGQLGGDGTSQTQFHVYGVEKTGEKITFYLDGVPRHTVNYSDLGGANPFVVDGNGMVIRLNHMVGGTFLTSNSGDTTYVDATPYADSYMGAGSDMLVDYVRVYSKKPAVEEPEAPVVPTPEPTVPVEPALPTDPRPADPTPAEPTPADPAPAEPTPADPKPATPAPAEPTPADPAPVAAQADR
;
A
#
# COMPACT_ATOMS: atom_id res chain seq x y z
N MET A 1 -10.48 -51.93 -29.10
CA MET A 1 -11.85 -52.08 -28.56
C MET A 1 -12.29 -50.64 -28.27
N LEU A 2 -12.86 -49.92 -29.14
CA LEU A 2 -14.17 -49.83 -29.80
C LEU A 2 -15.29 -49.59 -28.79
N GLN A 3 -15.89 -48.39 -28.92
CA GLN A 3 -17.28 -47.90 -28.66
C GLN A 3 -17.61 -47.59 -27.19
N ALA A 4 -18.32 -46.47 -26.87
CA ALA A 4 -19.48 -45.92 -27.57
C ALA A 4 -19.70 -44.43 -27.26
N PHE A 5 -20.14 -43.72 -28.30
CA PHE A 5 -20.75 -42.39 -28.27
C PHE A 5 -22.14 -42.39 -27.66
N ALA A 6 -22.47 -41.36 -26.88
CA ALA A 6 -23.87 -40.98 -26.67
C ALA A 6 -24.01 -39.45 -26.88
N ARG A 7 -24.65 -39.11 -27.98
CA ARG A 7 -25.08 -37.73 -28.34
C ARG A 7 -26.36 -37.40 -27.58
N TYR A 8 -26.37 -36.25 -26.94
CA TYR A 8 -27.60 -35.64 -26.41
C TYR A 8 -27.95 -34.42 -27.27
N LYS A 9 -29.14 -34.46 -27.90
CA LYS A 9 -29.76 -33.33 -28.62
C LYS A 9 -30.75 -32.64 -27.67
N PRO A 10 -30.77 -31.31 -27.59
CA PRO A 10 -31.90 -30.63 -26.96
C PRO A 10 -33.05 -30.44 -27.93
N ARG A 11 -34.29 -30.74 -27.44
CA ARG A 11 -35.51 -30.48 -28.14
C ARG A 11 -35.98 -29.05 -27.90
N HIS A 12 -36.30 -28.36 -29.00
CA HIS A 12 -37.03 -27.11 -29.00
C HIS A 12 -38.45 -27.31 -28.50
N ALA A 13 -38.91 -26.40 -27.66
CA ALA A 13 -40.38 -26.15 -27.46
C ALA A 13 -40.58 -24.63 -27.56
N VAL A 14 -41.03 -24.24 -28.70
CA VAL A 14 -41.59 -22.90 -28.96
C VAL A 14 -43.01 -22.88 -28.36
N ARG A 15 -43.30 -21.92 -27.53
CA ARG A 15 -44.67 -21.53 -27.16
C ARG A 15 -44.84 -20.06 -27.49
N GLU A 16 -45.62 -19.82 -28.54
CA GLU A 16 -46.23 -18.56 -28.89
C GLU A 16 -47.23 -18.16 -27.78
N LEU A 17 -47.17 -16.95 -27.33
CA LEU A 17 -48.22 -16.24 -26.61
C LEU A 17 -48.27 -14.80 -27.12
N GLY A 18 -49.24 -14.53 -27.85
CA GLY A 18 -50.26 -13.57 -28.08
C GLY A 18 -49.92 -12.08 -27.79
N ASP A 19 -50.12 -11.30 -28.82
CA ASP A 19 -50.19 -9.84 -28.84
C ASP A 19 -51.23 -9.30 -27.86
N LEU A 20 -50.81 -8.35 -27.00
CA LEU A 20 -51.72 -7.38 -26.39
C LEU A 20 -51.10 -5.97 -26.50
N PRO A 21 -51.86 -4.98 -27.00
CA PRO A 21 -51.37 -3.61 -27.12
C PRO A 21 -51.59 -2.86 -25.81
N VAL A 22 -50.50 -2.35 -25.24
CA VAL A 22 -50.59 -1.36 -24.17
C VAL A 22 -50.27 0.01 -24.72
N SER A 23 -51.33 0.70 -25.09
CA SER A 23 -51.31 2.14 -25.25
C SER A 23 -51.58 2.79 -23.89
N MET A 24 -50.57 3.39 -23.28
CA MET A 24 -50.80 4.35 -22.19
C MET A 24 -50.09 5.66 -22.51
N MET A 25 -50.93 6.64 -22.80
CA MET A 25 -50.56 8.05 -22.94
C MET A 25 -49.93 8.57 -21.67
N VAL A 26 -48.74 9.12 -21.79
CA VAL A 26 -48.15 9.98 -20.76
C VAL A 26 -48.38 11.43 -21.23
N SER A 27 -49.26 12.14 -20.55
CA SER A 27 -49.50 13.58 -20.73
C SER A 27 -48.38 14.37 -20.06
N PRO A 28 -47.85 15.43 -20.67
CA PRO A 28 -46.86 16.30 -20.07
C PRO A 28 -47.51 17.26 -19.09
N ILE A 29 -46.98 17.28 -17.86
CA ILE A 29 -47.33 18.24 -16.82
C ILE A 29 -46.67 19.59 -17.16
N ARG A 30 -47.51 20.60 -17.44
CA ARG A 30 -47.08 22.01 -17.59
C ARG A 30 -46.84 22.65 -16.22
N PRO A 31 -45.82 23.50 -16.06
CA PRO A 31 -45.64 24.27 -14.83
C PRO A 31 -46.65 25.41 -14.73
N ARG A 32 -47.31 25.49 -13.58
CA ARG A 32 -48.23 26.55 -13.23
C ARG A 32 -47.45 27.79 -12.75
N ASN A 33 -47.51 28.86 -13.55
CA ASN A 33 -47.08 30.20 -13.10
C ASN A 33 -48.04 30.75 -12.06
N TYR A 34 -47.55 31.02 -10.86
CA TYR A 34 -48.22 31.79 -9.84
C TYR A 34 -47.67 33.21 -9.88
N LYS A 35 -48.38 34.13 -10.51
CA LYS A 35 -48.20 35.57 -10.31
C LYS A 35 -49.21 36.03 -9.21
N GLY A 36 -48.71 36.28 -8.03
CA GLY A 36 -49.42 36.91 -6.96
C GLY A 36 -48.94 38.36 -6.78
N ASN A 37 -49.70 39.32 -7.24
CA ASN A 37 -49.51 40.73 -6.91
C ASN A 37 -49.91 40.97 -5.44
N MET A 38 -49.00 41.49 -4.65
CA MET A 38 -49.39 42.08 -3.34
C MET A 38 -48.99 43.55 -3.30
N ASN A 39 -49.99 44.39 -3.44
CA ASN A 39 -49.90 45.83 -3.17
C ASN A 39 -49.66 46.08 -1.71
N ILE A 40 -48.59 46.77 -1.34
CA ILE A 40 -48.39 47.33 0.00
C ILE A 40 -48.51 48.84 -0.10
N THR A 41 -49.61 49.33 0.46
CA THR A 41 -49.90 50.76 0.66
C THR A 41 -49.08 51.26 1.85
N ALA A 42 -48.29 52.30 1.61
CA ALA A 42 -47.52 52.98 2.65
C ALA A 42 -48.44 53.87 3.50
N THR A 43 -48.31 53.77 4.81
CA THR A 43 -48.78 54.82 5.73
C THR A 43 -47.65 55.23 6.68
N ARG A 44 -47.19 56.48 6.51
CA ARG A 44 -46.27 57.18 7.38
C ARG A 44 -46.92 57.46 8.74
N HIS A 45 -46.24 57.15 9.85
CA HIS A 45 -46.28 58.02 11.05
C HIS A 45 -44.92 57.99 11.76
N ILE A 46 -44.40 59.18 11.92
CA ILE A 46 -43.20 59.56 12.65
C ILE A 46 -43.51 59.54 14.14
N ARG A 47 -42.63 59.03 14.97
CA ARG A 47 -42.20 59.74 16.21
C ARG A 47 -40.98 59.06 16.84
N LYS A 48 -40.05 59.93 17.24
CA LYS A 48 -38.75 59.77 17.85
C LYS A 48 -38.79 59.04 19.18
N ALA A 49 -37.85 58.17 19.45
CA ALA A 49 -37.23 58.06 20.79
C ALA A 49 -35.84 57.41 20.60
N LEU A 50 -34.85 58.06 21.16
CA LEU A 50 -33.44 57.59 21.24
C LEU A 50 -33.36 56.34 22.14
N GLY A 51 -32.60 55.38 21.68
CA GLY A 51 -32.14 54.26 22.49
C GLY A 51 -31.07 53.55 21.69
N ALA A 52 -29.79 53.96 21.90
CA ALA A 52 -28.63 53.26 21.34
C ALA A 52 -28.49 51.93 22.08
N LEU A 53 -28.92 50.83 21.43
CA LEU A 53 -28.57 49.48 21.82
C LEU A 53 -27.62 48.92 20.76
N ALA A 54 -26.33 48.95 21.07
CA ALA A 54 -25.31 48.29 20.26
C ALA A 54 -25.54 46.77 20.34
N ILE A 55 -26.16 46.20 19.33
CA ILE A 55 -26.18 44.75 19.13
C ILE A 55 -24.82 44.36 18.56
N LEU A 56 -23.92 43.95 19.45
CA LEU A 56 -22.71 43.24 19.08
C LEU A 56 -23.16 41.88 18.54
N THR A 57 -23.30 41.78 17.22
CA THR A 57 -23.38 40.46 16.56
C THR A 57 -22.01 39.80 16.71
N LEU A 58 -21.87 38.98 17.75
CA LEU A 58 -20.80 37.97 17.79
C LEU A 58 -21.04 37.03 16.60
N VAL A 59 -20.33 37.26 15.50
CA VAL A 59 -20.10 36.23 14.53
C VAL A 59 -19.19 35.22 15.22
N GLY A 60 -19.81 34.27 15.90
CA GLY A 60 -19.10 33.09 16.37
C GLY A 60 -18.64 32.34 15.13
N THR A 61 -17.39 32.56 14.74
CA THR A 61 -16.68 31.57 13.95
C THR A 61 -16.61 30.35 14.86
N SER A 62 -17.52 29.41 14.66
CA SER A 62 -17.32 28.04 15.12
C SER A 62 -16.09 27.52 14.38
N VAL A 63 -14.91 27.73 14.97
CA VAL A 63 -13.75 26.91 14.69
C VAL A 63 -14.23 25.52 15.08
N ALA A 64 -14.59 24.70 14.08
CA ALA A 64 -14.77 23.30 14.30
C ALA A 64 -13.42 22.83 14.89
N ASN A 65 -13.44 22.63 16.20
CA ASN A 65 -12.33 21.98 16.90
C ASN A 65 -12.39 20.54 16.38
N SER A 66 -11.70 20.28 15.26
CA SER A 66 -11.38 18.92 14.85
C SER A 66 -10.52 18.39 16.00
N GLN A 67 -11.15 17.67 16.92
CA GLN A 67 -10.39 16.87 17.87
C GLN A 67 -9.47 16.01 17.01
N PRO A 68 -8.15 16.04 17.25
CA PRO A 68 -7.27 15.10 16.58
C PRO A 68 -7.86 13.72 16.86
N ALA A 69 -8.09 12.94 15.79
CA ALA A 69 -8.55 11.56 15.92
C ALA A 69 -7.66 10.89 16.95
N ALA A 70 -8.28 10.25 17.95
CA ALA A 70 -7.53 9.59 19.01
C ALA A 70 -6.46 8.72 18.33
N HIS A 71 -5.20 9.13 18.51
CA HIS A 71 -4.08 8.40 17.94
C HIS A 71 -4.17 6.97 18.48
N ALA A 72 -4.32 6.00 17.59
CA ALA A 72 -4.04 4.63 17.99
C ALA A 72 -2.62 4.65 18.56
N ALA A 73 -2.48 4.27 19.84
CA ALA A 73 -1.16 4.25 20.45
C ALA A 73 -0.28 3.27 19.65
N ALA A 74 0.97 3.66 19.44
CA ALA A 74 1.94 2.74 18.82
C ALA A 74 1.84 1.36 19.50
N PRO A 75 1.91 0.25 18.75
CA PRO A 75 1.95 -1.06 19.36
C PRO A 75 3.06 -1.14 20.41
N THR A 76 2.81 -1.88 21.49
CA THR A 76 3.82 -2.05 22.55
C THR A 76 5.13 -2.56 21.95
N GLY A 77 6.24 -1.92 22.30
CA GLY A 77 7.58 -2.29 21.80
C GLY A 77 7.97 -1.62 20.49
N TYR A 78 7.17 -0.71 19.97
CA TYR A 78 7.46 0.08 18.78
C TYR A 78 7.60 1.57 19.11
N GLU A 79 8.32 2.31 18.24
CA GLU A 79 8.46 3.77 18.29
C GLU A 79 8.28 4.36 16.89
N LEU A 80 7.67 5.54 16.80
CA LEU A 80 7.46 6.23 15.53
C LEU A 80 8.80 6.54 14.86
N SER A 81 8.99 6.02 13.67
CA SER A 81 10.22 6.19 12.88
C SER A 81 10.03 7.07 11.64
N TRP A 82 8.81 7.13 11.11
CA TRP A 82 8.46 7.95 9.95
C TRP A 82 6.96 8.20 9.92
N ASN A 83 6.56 9.37 9.44
CA ASN A 83 5.14 9.69 9.25
C ASN A 83 4.94 10.79 8.21
N ASP A 84 3.70 10.90 7.72
CA ASP A 84 3.14 12.08 7.09
C ASP A 84 1.68 12.25 7.54
N GLU A 85 1.38 13.43 8.09
CA GLU A 85 0.05 13.80 8.58
C GLU A 85 -0.72 14.66 7.56
N PHE A 86 -0.14 14.92 6.41
CA PHE A 86 -0.67 15.73 5.31
C PHE A 86 -1.21 17.11 5.73
N ASP A 87 -0.63 17.70 6.78
CA ASP A 87 -1.01 19.02 7.29
C ASP A 87 -0.58 20.20 6.38
N GLY A 88 0.19 19.91 5.34
CA GLY A 88 0.70 20.89 4.39
C GLY A 88 -0.33 21.35 3.37
N LEU A 89 0.13 22.17 2.42
CA LEU A 89 -0.66 22.59 1.26
C LEU A 89 -0.28 21.82 -0.02
N ASN A 90 0.78 21.03 0.04
CA ASN A 90 1.29 20.22 -1.06
C ASN A 90 1.86 18.92 -0.54
N LEU A 91 1.91 17.91 -1.40
CA LEU A 91 2.62 16.67 -1.11
C LEU A 91 4.11 16.97 -0.86
N ASP A 92 4.67 16.44 0.24
CA ASP A 92 6.08 16.64 0.58
C ASP A 92 6.99 15.86 -0.38
N PRO A 93 7.76 16.56 -1.24
CA PRO A 93 8.62 15.92 -2.23
C PRO A 93 9.84 15.23 -1.61
N SER A 94 10.15 15.47 -0.34
CA SER A 94 11.20 14.74 0.38
C SER A 94 10.76 13.35 0.81
N LYS A 95 9.45 13.16 1.01
CA LYS A 95 8.82 11.90 1.45
C LYS A 95 8.24 11.10 0.28
N TRP A 96 7.62 11.77 -0.68
CA TRP A 96 6.82 11.15 -1.74
C TRP A 96 7.34 11.46 -3.13
N GLY A 97 7.06 10.55 -4.05
CA GLY A 97 7.15 10.75 -5.49
C GLY A 97 5.90 10.22 -6.16
N TYR A 98 5.69 10.59 -7.40
CA TYR A 98 4.54 10.21 -8.22
C TYR A 98 4.86 8.99 -9.08
N ALA A 99 3.84 8.17 -9.36
CA ALA A 99 3.86 7.27 -10.49
C ALA A 99 3.17 7.92 -11.70
N TYR A 100 3.55 7.51 -12.90
CA TYR A 100 3.05 8.11 -14.14
C TYR A 100 2.59 7.05 -15.14
N GLY A 101 1.59 7.42 -15.94
CA GLY A 101 1.10 6.61 -17.06
C GLY A 101 0.33 5.38 -16.63
N CYS A 102 0.34 4.35 -17.48
CA CYS A 102 -0.30 3.08 -17.18
C CYS A 102 0.59 2.26 -16.25
N PHE A 103 0.18 2.12 -15.01
CA PHE A 103 0.81 1.17 -14.09
C PHE A 103 0.55 -0.25 -14.63
N ASP A 104 1.16 -1.24 -14.27
CA ASP A 104 1.09 -2.62 -14.76
C ASP A 104 -0.08 -2.92 -15.76
N PRO A 105 0.12 -2.79 -17.09
CA PRO A 105 -0.94 -3.01 -18.06
C PRO A 105 -1.48 -4.44 -18.12
N ARG A 106 -0.81 -5.41 -17.45
CA ARG A 106 -1.28 -6.80 -17.32
C ARG A 106 -2.56 -6.88 -16.51
N LEU A 107 -2.74 -5.95 -15.56
CA LEU A 107 -3.93 -5.84 -14.73
C LEU A 107 -5.13 -5.28 -15.49
N LYS A 108 -4.93 -4.83 -16.73
CA LYS A 108 -5.97 -4.25 -17.59
C LYS A 108 -6.72 -3.06 -16.96
N THR A 109 -6.06 -2.31 -16.06
CA THR A 109 -6.62 -1.09 -15.50
C THR A 109 -6.76 -0.02 -16.58
N GLN A 110 -7.79 0.79 -16.47
CA GLN A 110 -8.10 1.85 -17.45
C GLN A 110 -7.62 3.22 -16.96
N THR A 111 -6.56 3.24 -16.17
CA THR A 111 -6.05 4.41 -15.45
C THR A 111 -4.71 4.87 -15.99
N HIS A 112 -4.59 6.17 -16.19
CA HIS A 112 -3.32 6.89 -16.30
C HIS A 112 -3.05 7.64 -15.01
N TYR A 113 -1.95 7.34 -14.33
CA TYR A 113 -1.50 8.14 -13.19
C TYR A 113 -0.84 9.43 -13.64
N THR A 114 -1.12 10.50 -12.92
CA THR A 114 -0.58 11.84 -13.17
C THR A 114 -0.22 12.53 -11.85
N ASP A 115 0.58 13.58 -11.94
CA ASP A 115 0.88 14.52 -10.83
C ASP A 115 -0.01 15.77 -10.87
N SER A 116 -1.04 15.78 -11.71
CA SER A 116 -2.00 16.89 -11.76
C SER A 116 -2.65 17.09 -10.39
N SER A 117 -2.81 18.34 -9.97
CA SER A 117 -3.55 18.67 -8.75
C SER A 117 -5.02 18.23 -8.78
N GLU A 118 -5.54 17.87 -9.94
CA GLU A 118 -6.85 17.24 -10.07
C GLU A 118 -6.87 15.76 -9.67
N ASN A 119 -5.69 15.10 -9.65
CA ASN A 119 -5.55 13.70 -9.30
C ASN A 119 -4.79 13.47 -8.00
N VAL A 120 -3.85 14.35 -7.64
CA VAL A 120 -3.10 14.31 -6.40
C VAL A 120 -3.06 15.69 -5.78
N SER A 121 -3.66 15.86 -4.62
CA SER A 121 -3.60 17.14 -3.89
C SER A 121 -3.55 16.90 -2.39
N VAL A 122 -3.08 17.90 -1.64
CA VAL A 122 -3.13 17.93 -0.18
C VAL A 122 -3.96 19.12 0.23
N SER A 123 -5.06 18.89 0.93
CA SER A 123 -5.95 19.93 1.42
C SER A 123 -6.79 19.47 2.59
N GLY A 124 -7.16 20.38 3.49
CA GLY A 124 -8.02 20.07 4.63
C GLY A 124 -7.42 19.06 5.63
N GLY A 125 -6.11 18.83 5.60
CA GLY A 125 -5.44 17.81 6.41
C GLY A 125 -5.48 16.41 5.80
N TYR A 126 -5.72 16.29 4.48
CA TYR A 126 -5.80 15.01 3.78
C TYR A 126 -4.97 15.02 2.51
N LEU A 127 -4.39 13.86 2.18
CA LEU A 127 -3.99 13.55 0.83
C LEU A 127 -5.22 13.05 0.06
N HIS A 128 -5.45 13.63 -1.11
CA HIS A 128 -6.49 13.26 -2.05
C HIS A 128 -5.87 12.51 -3.24
N LEU A 129 -6.36 11.30 -3.51
CA LEU A 129 -6.05 10.56 -4.73
C LEU A 129 -7.35 10.40 -5.51
N THR A 130 -7.58 11.31 -6.46
CA THR A 130 -8.87 11.46 -7.14
C THR A 130 -8.83 10.82 -8.53
N ALA A 131 -9.71 9.86 -8.77
CA ALA A 131 -9.93 9.30 -10.10
C ALA A 131 -10.95 10.13 -10.86
N ARG A 132 -10.66 10.43 -12.14
CA ARG A 132 -11.48 11.26 -13.01
C ARG A 132 -11.66 10.64 -14.39
N HIS A 133 -12.84 10.80 -14.99
CA HIS A 133 -13.03 10.50 -16.39
C HIS A 133 -12.39 11.60 -17.26
N SER A 134 -11.34 11.24 -17.97
CA SER A 134 -10.55 12.12 -18.83
C SER A 134 -10.08 11.34 -20.07
N PRO A 135 -10.98 11.10 -21.03
CA PRO A 135 -10.75 10.13 -22.12
C PRO A 135 -9.69 10.58 -23.13
N THR A 136 -9.39 11.87 -23.18
CA THR A 136 -8.45 12.44 -24.16
C THR A 136 -7.32 13.17 -23.47
N ARG A 137 -6.25 13.44 -24.22
CA ARG A 137 -5.12 14.28 -23.82
C ARG A 137 -4.56 15.02 -25.00
N GLU A 138 -3.92 16.14 -24.74
CA GLU A 138 -3.15 16.86 -25.74
C GLU A 138 -1.79 16.19 -25.98
N LYS A 139 -1.41 16.04 -27.24
CA LYS A 139 -0.13 15.50 -27.66
C LYS A 139 0.46 16.36 -28.77
N TRP A 140 1.74 16.73 -28.64
CA TRP A 140 2.46 17.40 -29.68
C TRP A 140 2.72 16.46 -30.87
N ASN A 141 2.18 16.82 -32.05
CA ASN A 141 2.47 16.12 -33.29
C ASN A 141 3.70 16.79 -33.96
N LYS A 142 4.79 16.02 -34.10
CA LYS A 142 6.05 16.51 -34.66
C LYS A 142 5.98 16.81 -36.15
N GLU A 143 5.11 16.14 -36.88
CA GLU A 143 4.93 16.26 -38.34
C GLU A 143 4.09 17.49 -38.66
N THR A 144 2.96 17.64 -38.01
CA THR A 144 2.06 18.80 -38.20
C THR A 144 2.52 20.02 -37.42
N ARG A 145 3.42 19.87 -36.44
CA ARG A 145 3.90 20.90 -35.52
C ARG A 145 2.76 21.60 -34.79
N LYS A 146 1.77 20.82 -34.36
CA LYS A 146 0.60 21.29 -33.62
C LYS A 146 0.29 20.37 -32.45
N MET A 147 -0.44 20.91 -31.49
CA MET A 147 -1.09 20.07 -30.46
C MET A 147 -2.29 19.40 -31.08
N GLU A 148 -2.46 18.12 -30.81
CA GLU A 148 -3.57 17.29 -31.27
C GLU A 148 -4.19 16.59 -30.09
N THR A 149 -5.50 16.62 -30.01
CA THR A 149 -6.26 15.86 -29.02
C THR A 149 -6.31 14.39 -29.45
N ILE A 150 -5.79 13.52 -28.59
CA ILE A 150 -5.78 12.08 -28.85
C ILE A 150 -6.42 11.32 -27.68
N ASP A 151 -6.94 10.13 -27.93
CA ASP A 151 -7.50 9.26 -26.91
C ASP A 151 -6.42 8.80 -25.93
N ARG A 152 -6.81 8.64 -24.67
CA ARG A 152 -5.97 7.97 -23.65
C ARG A 152 -6.09 6.47 -23.82
N THR A 153 -4.92 5.84 -23.96
CA THR A 153 -4.83 4.40 -24.14
C THR A 153 -3.68 3.83 -23.35
N CYS A 154 -3.80 2.58 -22.91
CA CYS A 154 -2.70 1.79 -22.38
C CYS A 154 -2.31 0.69 -23.36
N THR A 155 -1.05 0.26 -23.32
CA THR A 155 -0.53 -0.81 -24.17
C THR A 155 0.06 -1.91 -23.31
N ARG A 156 -0.31 -3.16 -23.59
CA ARG A 156 0.25 -4.36 -22.97
C ARG A 156 0.79 -5.32 -24.04
N THR A 157 1.58 -6.27 -23.64
CA THR A 157 2.05 -7.34 -24.50
C THR A 157 1.22 -8.60 -24.26
N GLU A 158 0.54 -9.10 -25.29
CA GLU A 158 -0.19 -10.38 -25.28
C GLU A 158 0.39 -11.27 -26.35
N ASN A 159 0.81 -12.50 -25.99
CA ASN A 159 1.39 -13.46 -26.92
C ASN A 159 2.52 -12.87 -27.80
N GLY A 160 3.35 -12.01 -27.21
CA GLY A 160 4.46 -11.33 -27.90
C GLY A 160 4.04 -10.11 -28.74
N GLN A 161 2.75 -9.81 -28.85
CA GLN A 161 2.22 -8.67 -29.60
C GLN A 161 1.77 -7.52 -28.69
N LYS A 162 1.99 -6.29 -29.15
CA LYS A 162 1.48 -5.10 -28.44
C LYS A 162 0.00 -4.92 -28.73
N VAL A 163 -0.81 -4.92 -27.68
CA VAL A 163 -2.25 -4.66 -27.70
C VAL A 163 -2.54 -3.37 -26.97
N THR A 164 -3.15 -2.43 -27.68
CA THR A 164 -3.58 -1.13 -27.13
C THR A 164 -5.07 -1.19 -26.78
N TYR A 165 -5.43 -0.66 -25.62
CA TYR A 165 -6.80 -0.64 -25.13
C TYR A 165 -7.15 0.73 -24.52
N PRO A 166 -8.44 1.14 -24.52
CA PRO A 166 -8.88 2.40 -23.91
C PRO A 166 -8.54 2.47 -22.43
N ALA A 167 -8.04 3.63 -22.00
CA ALA A 167 -7.78 3.92 -20.58
C ALA A 167 -8.23 5.36 -20.27
N PRO A 168 -9.56 5.60 -20.28
CA PRO A 168 -10.13 6.95 -20.30
C PRO A 168 -10.17 7.64 -18.94
N PHE A 169 -9.46 7.09 -17.94
CA PHE A 169 -9.43 7.67 -16.60
C PHE A 169 -8.05 8.18 -16.25
N THR A 170 -7.98 9.27 -15.50
CA THR A 170 -6.76 9.71 -14.79
C THR A 170 -6.94 9.52 -13.31
N SER A 171 -5.86 9.32 -12.58
CA SER A 171 -5.86 9.20 -11.12
C SER A 171 -4.50 9.48 -10.51
N GLY A 172 -4.41 9.38 -9.18
CA GLY A 172 -3.20 9.55 -8.40
C GLY A 172 -2.61 8.22 -7.92
N MET A 173 -1.27 8.15 -7.95
CA MET A 173 -0.47 7.17 -7.21
C MET A 173 0.76 7.86 -6.65
N VAL A 174 0.95 7.78 -5.34
CA VAL A 174 2.14 8.27 -4.66
C VAL A 174 2.88 7.13 -3.98
N GLN A 175 4.20 7.29 -3.88
CA GLN A 175 5.06 6.25 -3.32
C GLN A 175 6.27 6.88 -2.63
N THR A 176 6.86 6.21 -1.65
CA THR A 176 8.08 6.69 -0.98
C THR A 176 9.36 6.41 -1.79
N ARG A 177 9.25 6.58 -3.11
CA ARG A 177 10.35 6.62 -4.09
C ARG A 177 9.99 7.59 -5.23
N ASP A 178 10.97 8.08 -5.96
CA ASP A 178 10.72 8.91 -7.13
C ASP A 178 10.43 8.07 -8.40
N ASP A 179 10.15 8.75 -9.51
CA ASP A 179 9.89 8.16 -10.82
C ASP A 179 11.12 7.49 -11.46
N LYS A 180 12.31 7.79 -10.95
CA LYS A 180 13.59 7.18 -11.36
C LYS A 180 13.93 5.94 -10.51
N GLY A 181 13.13 5.64 -9.50
CA GLY A 181 13.33 4.51 -8.60
C GLY A 181 14.18 4.82 -7.36
N ASN A 182 14.64 6.09 -7.17
CA ASN A 182 15.37 6.46 -5.96
C ASN A 182 14.44 6.39 -4.75
N VAL A 183 14.83 5.62 -3.74
CA VAL A 183 14.07 5.45 -2.50
C VAL A 183 14.20 6.72 -1.64
N LYS A 184 13.08 7.27 -1.21
CA LYS A 184 12.99 8.40 -0.27
C LYS A 184 12.82 7.89 1.15
N TYR A 185 12.02 6.85 1.32
CA TYR A 185 11.86 6.12 2.56
C TYR A 185 11.50 4.65 2.28
N ALA A 186 11.97 3.75 3.12
CA ALA A 186 11.53 2.35 3.19
C ALA A 186 11.56 1.88 4.66
N ALA A 187 10.60 1.06 5.04
CA ALA A 187 10.58 0.41 6.35
C ALA A 187 11.46 -0.83 6.33
N TYR A 188 12.42 -0.93 7.24
CA TYR A 188 13.36 -2.03 7.36
C TYR A 188 13.12 -2.86 8.62
N GLY A 189 13.54 -4.12 8.60
CA GLY A 189 13.47 -5.02 9.75
C GLY A 189 12.02 -5.28 10.20
N ASP A 190 11.82 -5.35 11.52
CA ASP A 190 10.51 -5.46 12.14
C ASP A 190 9.88 -4.07 12.23
N PHE A 191 8.68 -3.92 11.69
CA PHE A 191 7.95 -2.65 11.73
C PHE A 191 6.44 -2.87 11.86
N TYR A 192 5.76 -1.85 12.35
CA TYR A 192 4.32 -1.67 12.21
C TYR A 192 4.08 -0.41 11.36
N ALA A 193 3.25 -0.53 10.36
CA ALA A 193 2.85 0.60 9.53
C ALA A 193 1.33 0.70 9.48
N GLU A 194 0.80 1.93 9.49
CA GLU A 194 -0.63 2.18 9.40
C GLU A 194 -0.93 3.42 8.57
N ALA A 195 -2.11 3.42 7.98
CA ALA A 195 -2.69 4.60 7.35
C ALA A 195 -4.17 4.71 7.74
N ARG A 196 -4.65 5.93 8.02
CA ARG A 196 -6.06 6.21 8.22
C ARG A 196 -6.65 6.70 6.91
N ILE A 197 -7.54 5.90 6.34
CA ILE A 197 -8.02 6.09 4.97
C ILE A 197 -9.55 5.98 4.92
N GLN A 198 -10.16 6.88 4.15
CA GLN A 198 -11.51 6.71 3.60
C GLN A 198 -11.35 6.26 2.15
N LEU A 199 -11.75 5.02 1.86
CA LEU A 199 -11.64 4.44 0.53
C LEU A 199 -12.85 4.82 -0.32
N PRO A 200 -12.68 4.93 -1.65
CA PRO A 200 -13.75 5.35 -2.56
C PRO A 200 -14.81 4.24 -2.78
N ASP A 201 -16.04 4.66 -3.05
CA ASP A 201 -17.19 3.81 -3.40
C ASP A 201 -17.52 3.80 -4.91
N GLY A 202 -16.63 4.31 -5.72
CA GLY A 202 -16.82 4.34 -7.20
C GLY A 202 -17.00 2.92 -7.77
N PRO A 203 -17.99 2.68 -8.65
CA PRO A 203 -18.39 1.34 -9.10
C PRO A 203 -17.26 0.47 -9.65
N SER A 204 -16.22 1.09 -10.17
CA SER A 204 -15.05 0.40 -10.73
C SER A 204 -13.75 0.84 -10.05
N SER A 205 -13.83 1.41 -8.84
CA SER A 205 -12.67 1.82 -8.07
C SER A 205 -11.92 0.61 -7.52
N TRP A 206 -10.60 0.69 -7.59
CA TRP A 206 -9.65 -0.23 -6.96
C TRP A 206 -8.61 0.63 -6.25
N ALA A 207 -8.81 0.86 -4.96
CA ALA A 207 -7.94 1.67 -4.13
C ALA A 207 -7.10 0.77 -3.22
N SER A 208 -5.83 1.16 -2.98
CA SER A 208 -4.88 0.32 -2.24
C SER A 208 -3.90 1.13 -1.41
N PHE A 209 -3.56 0.57 -0.24
CA PHE A 209 -2.41 0.91 0.58
C PHE A 209 -1.52 -0.32 0.68
N TRP A 210 -0.30 -0.24 0.16
CA TRP A 210 0.54 -1.40 -0.06
C TRP A 210 2.04 -1.08 -0.08
N PHE A 211 2.88 -2.12 -0.15
CA PHE A 211 4.32 -2.02 -0.04
C PHE A 211 5.02 -2.92 -1.05
N THR A 212 6.18 -2.50 -1.54
CA THR A 212 7.07 -3.36 -2.33
C THR A 212 8.50 -3.26 -1.85
N GLY A 213 9.22 -4.38 -1.96
CA GLY A 213 10.62 -4.44 -1.57
C GLY A 213 11.54 -3.56 -2.41
N THR A 214 12.63 -3.09 -1.78
CA THR A 214 13.66 -2.24 -2.40
C THR A 214 14.68 -3.01 -3.20
N GLN A 215 14.73 -4.34 -3.08
CA GLN A 215 15.68 -5.14 -3.84
C GLN A 215 15.49 -4.96 -5.34
N GLY A 216 16.61 -4.87 -6.06
CA GLY A 216 16.62 -4.71 -7.51
C GLY A 216 16.22 -5.95 -8.30
N VAL A 217 15.58 -6.94 -7.68
CA VAL A 217 15.06 -8.14 -8.34
C VAL A 217 13.65 -7.92 -8.86
N PRO A 218 13.28 -8.54 -10.00
CA PRO A 218 11.94 -8.41 -10.56
C PRO A 218 10.86 -8.93 -9.59
N TRP A 219 9.69 -8.29 -9.63
CA TRP A 219 8.49 -8.79 -8.97
C TRP A 219 8.11 -10.20 -9.49
N PRO A 220 7.70 -11.13 -8.59
CA PRO A 220 7.44 -10.97 -7.16
C PRO A 220 8.66 -11.23 -6.27
N GLY A 221 9.88 -11.34 -6.82
CA GLY A 221 11.10 -11.65 -6.07
C GLY A 221 11.45 -10.64 -4.99
N ASN A 222 11.09 -9.37 -5.16
CA ASN A 222 11.30 -8.32 -4.16
C ASN A 222 10.23 -8.32 -3.05
N GLY A 223 9.13 -9.08 -3.20
CA GLY A 223 8.03 -9.14 -2.26
C GLY A 223 7.06 -7.95 -2.34
N GLU A 224 5.78 -8.23 -2.00
CA GLU A 224 4.72 -7.23 -1.92
C GLU A 224 3.83 -7.54 -0.71
N ILE A 225 3.37 -6.50 -0.02
CA ILE A 225 2.46 -6.56 1.12
C ILE A 225 1.34 -5.56 0.84
N ASP A 226 0.10 -6.05 0.72
CA ASP A 226 -1.07 -5.23 0.49
C ASP A 226 -1.84 -5.09 1.80
N ALA A 227 -1.62 -3.95 2.51
CA ALA A 227 -2.29 -3.71 3.79
C ALA A 227 -3.80 -3.60 3.61
N VAL A 228 -4.26 -3.03 2.50
CA VAL A 228 -5.65 -3.09 2.04
C VAL A 228 -5.76 -2.90 0.53
N GLU A 229 -6.63 -3.70 -0.08
CA GLU A 229 -7.17 -3.52 -1.42
C GLU A 229 -8.70 -3.55 -1.35
N ALA A 230 -9.36 -2.57 -1.99
CA ALA A 230 -10.81 -2.41 -1.93
C ALA A 230 -11.45 -2.49 -3.31
N LYS A 231 -12.65 -3.09 -3.37
CA LYS A 231 -13.52 -3.09 -4.55
C LYS A 231 -14.63 -2.07 -4.35
N GLY A 232 -14.59 -0.96 -5.08
CA GLY A 232 -15.51 0.15 -4.85
C GLY A 232 -17.00 -0.18 -5.03
N TYR A 233 -17.33 -1.24 -5.77
CA TYR A 233 -18.72 -1.70 -5.92
C TYR A 233 -19.23 -2.51 -4.72
N ASP A 234 -18.33 -2.99 -3.86
CA ASP A 234 -18.67 -3.73 -2.64
C ASP A 234 -18.01 -3.05 -1.42
N PRO A 235 -18.73 -2.16 -0.74
CA PRO A 235 -18.16 -1.37 0.36
C PRO A 235 -17.70 -2.20 1.57
N ASN A 236 -18.04 -3.49 1.62
CA ASN A 236 -17.60 -4.39 2.68
C ASN A 236 -16.41 -5.27 2.26
N TYR A 237 -15.98 -5.20 1.00
CA TYR A 237 -14.85 -5.99 0.50
C TYR A 237 -13.54 -5.25 0.75
N LEU A 238 -12.82 -5.70 1.77
CA LEU A 238 -11.51 -5.19 2.16
C LEU A 238 -10.55 -6.38 2.25
N GLN A 239 -9.64 -6.50 1.30
CA GLN A 239 -8.68 -7.60 1.23
C GLN A 239 -7.30 -7.14 1.68
N ALA A 240 -6.62 -7.96 2.50
CA ALA A 240 -5.18 -7.91 2.68
C ALA A 240 -4.53 -9.05 1.90
N ASN A 241 -3.26 -8.88 1.49
CA ASN A 241 -2.55 -9.91 0.72
C ASN A 241 -1.03 -9.84 0.92
N THR A 242 -0.34 -10.90 0.53
CA THR A 242 1.10 -10.89 0.27
C THR A 242 1.39 -11.56 -1.06
N HIS A 243 2.41 -11.07 -1.77
CA HIS A 243 2.91 -11.68 -2.99
C HIS A 243 4.37 -12.08 -2.82
N THR A 244 4.64 -13.38 -2.99
CA THR A 244 5.98 -13.96 -2.91
C THR A 244 6.26 -14.82 -4.14
N PRO A 245 7.53 -15.15 -4.44
CA PRO A 245 7.86 -16.09 -5.50
C PRO A 245 7.24 -17.46 -5.23
N ARG A 246 6.51 -18.02 -6.23
CA ARG A 246 5.98 -19.36 -6.14
C ARG A 246 7.10 -20.40 -6.22
N ALA A 247 7.07 -21.42 -5.37
CA ALA A 247 8.10 -22.46 -5.33
C ALA A 247 8.30 -23.18 -6.68
N SER A 248 7.21 -23.48 -7.40
CA SER A 248 7.25 -24.20 -8.69
C SER A 248 7.67 -23.32 -9.87
N ASP A 249 7.52 -22.00 -9.78
CA ASP A 249 7.92 -21.01 -10.80
C ASP A 249 8.12 -19.65 -10.14
N PRO A 250 9.35 -19.28 -9.77
CA PRO A 250 9.63 -18.02 -9.07
C PRO A 250 9.29 -16.75 -9.86
N SER A 251 9.03 -16.85 -11.17
CA SER A 251 8.54 -15.75 -11.98
C SER A 251 7.04 -15.47 -11.80
N LYS A 252 6.35 -16.35 -11.08
CA LYS A 252 4.93 -16.24 -10.74
C LYS A 252 4.76 -15.93 -9.27
N SER A 253 3.72 -15.17 -8.98
CA SER A 253 3.35 -14.87 -7.59
C SER A 253 2.60 -16.03 -6.95
N GLU A 254 2.93 -16.29 -5.70
CA GLU A 254 2.08 -16.95 -4.73
C GLU A 254 1.43 -15.90 -3.85
N GLN A 255 0.15 -16.07 -3.52
CA GLN A 255 -0.67 -15.10 -2.81
C GLN A 255 -1.23 -15.71 -1.53
N HIS A 256 -1.21 -14.93 -0.46
CA HIS A 256 -1.80 -15.33 0.82
C HIS A 256 -2.73 -14.21 1.29
N HIS A 257 -3.95 -14.22 0.76
CA HIS A 257 -4.94 -13.16 1.01
C HIS A 257 -5.93 -13.52 2.12
N GLY A 258 -6.45 -12.49 2.79
CA GLY A 258 -7.50 -12.58 3.79
C GLY A 258 -8.43 -11.39 3.77
N GLN A 259 -9.67 -11.59 4.26
CA GLN A 259 -10.65 -10.52 4.39
C GLN A 259 -10.39 -9.73 5.68
N LEU A 260 -10.39 -8.41 5.57
CA LEU A 260 -10.32 -7.48 6.71
C LEU A 260 -11.72 -7.06 7.16
N GLY A 261 -12.66 -6.87 6.21
CA GLY A 261 -14.04 -6.43 6.42
C GLY A 261 -15.04 -7.60 6.55
N GLY A 262 -16.30 -7.31 6.26
CA GLY A 262 -17.37 -8.31 6.26
C GLY A 262 -18.24 -8.34 7.52
N ASP A 263 -17.98 -7.48 8.49
CA ASP A 263 -18.72 -7.34 9.75
C ASP A 263 -19.57 -6.05 9.82
N GLY A 264 -19.91 -5.48 8.65
CA GLY A 264 -20.61 -4.20 8.52
C GLY A 264 -19.69 -2.99 8.46
N THR A 265 -18.38 -3.19 8.42
CA THR A 265 -17.39 -2.14 8.20
C THR A 265 -17.52 -1.63 6.77
N SER A 266 -17.78 -0.34 6.61
CA SER A 266 -17.89 0.30 5.29
C SER A 266 -16.61 1.04 4.94
N GLN A 267 -16.00 0.69 3.81
CA GLN A 267 -14.83 1.38 3.27
C GLN A 267 -15.04 2.89 3.05
N THR A 268 -16.29 3.37 2.97
CA THR A 268 -16.62 4.78 2.76
C THR A 268 -16.50 5.63 4.02
N GLN A 269 -16.14 5.03 5.15
CA GLN A 269 -15.77 5.73 6.38
C GLN A 269 -14.27 5.66 6.58
N PHE A 270 -13.74 6.56 7.44
CA PHE A 270 -12.34 6.49 7.81
C PHE A 270 -12.07 5.30 8.72
N HIS A 271 -11.16 4.45 8.29
CA HIS A 271 -10.63 3.33 9.06
C HIS A 271 -9.11 3.37 9.11
N VAL A 272 -8.53 2.72 10.11
CA VAL A 272 -7.08 2.54 10.24
C VAL A 272 -6.71 1.16 9.71
N TYR A 273 -6.00 1.14 8.59
CA TYR A 273 -5.46 -0.08 7.99
C TYR A 273 -4.01 -0.22 8.43
N GLY A 274 -3.70 -1.31 9.14
CA GLY A 274 -2.38 -1.55 9.70
C GLY A 274 -1.75 -2.85 9.21
N VAL A 275 -0.43 -2.89 9.19
CA VAL A 275 0.35 -4.10 8.94
C VAL A 275 1.56 -4.15 9.88
N GLU A 276 1.74 -5.26 10.56
CA GLU A 276 2.92 -5.59 11.33
C GLU A 276 3.73 -6.65 10.58
N LYS A 277 4.98 -6.34 10.25
CA LYS A 277 5.95 -7.27 9.69
C LYS A 277 7.00 -7.58 10.73
N THR A 278 7.19 -8.85 11.03
CA THR A 278 8.25 -9.35 11.93
C THR A 278 9.19 -10.32 11.21
N GLY A 279 10.17 -10.87 11.90
CA GLY A 279 11.04 -11.93 11.38
C GLY A 279 10.32 -13.26 11.11
N GLU A 280 9.04 -13.43 11.54
CA GLU A 280 8.33 -14.70 11.49
C GLU A 280 7.01 -14.65 10.71
N LYS A 281 6.37 -13.49 10.64
CA LYS A 281 5.02 -13.33 10.08
C LYS A 281 4.71 -11.90 9.67
N ILE A 282 3.62 -11.77 8.92
CA ILE A 282 2.94 -10.49 8.65
C ILE A 282 1.52 -10.60 9.20
N THR A 283 1.11 -9.61 10.02
CA THR A 283 -0.23 -9.52 10.57
C THR A 283 -0.90 -8.24 10.07
N PHE A 284 -2.11 -8.35 9.58
CA PHE A 284 -2.91 -7.26 9.05
C PHE A 284 -4.00 -6.86 10.04
N TYR A 285 -4.23 -5.56 10.17
CA TYR A 285 -5.13 -4.98 11.16
C TYR A 285 -6.16 -4.08 10.49
N LEU A 286 -7.36 -4.08 11.05
CA LEU A 286 -8.39 -3.08 10.80
C LEU A 286 -8.80 -2.45 12.13
N ASP A 287 -8.64 -1.12 12.26
CA ASP A 287 -8.91 -0.35 13.48
C ASP A 287 -8.22 -0.93 14.73
N GLY A 288 -6.96 -1.35 14.57
CA GLY A 288 -6.14 -1.93 15.62
C GLY A 288 -6.49 -3.40 15.97
N VAL A 289 -7.48 -4.00 15.32
CA VAL A 289 -7.88 -5.40 15.52
C VAL A 289 -7.19 -6.27 14.47
N PRO A 290 -6.43 -7.33 14.85
CA PRO A 290 -5.84 -8.25 13.89
C PRO A 290 -6.93 -9.04 13.16
N ARG A 291 -6.85 -9.09 11.83
CA ARG A 291 -7.84 -9.73 10.94
C ARG A 291 -7.29 -10.88 10.13
N HIS A 292 -6.03 -10.78 9.72
CA HIS A 292 -5.38 -11.80 8.91
C HIS A 292 -3.90 -11.92 9.29
N THR A 293 -3.34 -13.13 9.22
CA THR A 293 -1.91 -13.38 9.49
C THR A 293 -1.37 -14.35 8.46
N VAL A 294 -0.19 -14.02 7.92
CA VAL A 294 0.60 -14.88 7.03
C VAL A 294 1.87 -15.26 7.78
N ASN A 295 1.99 -16.53 8.20
CA ASN A 295 3.23 -17.02 8.79
C ASN A 295 4.23 -17.36 7.70
N TYR A 296 5.49 -17.08 7.92
CA TYR A 296 6.53 -17.38 6.92
C TYR A 296 6.77 -18.88 6.73
N SER A 297 6.38 -19.70 7.71
CA SER A 297 6.34 -21.16 7.56
C SER A 297 5.36 -21.64 6.48
N ASP A 298 4.36 -20.84 6.15
CA ASP A 298 3.32 -21.19 5.19
C ASP A 298 3.65 -20.74 3.76
N LEU A 299 4.76 -20.00 3.57
CA LEU A 299 5.24 -19.57 2.27
C LEU A 299 5.87 -20.76 1.53
N GLY A 300 5.36 -21.07 0.36
CA GLY A 300 5.81 -22.21 -0.43
C GLY A 300 7.15 -22.01 -1.14
N GLY A 301 7.57 -20.76 -1.36
CA GLY A 301 8.76 -20.36 -2.10
C GLY A 301 9.75 -19.55 -1.27
N ALA A 302 10.58 -18.77 -1.95
CA ALA A 302 11.52 -17.86 -1.29
C ALA A 302 10.77 -16.78 -0.52
N ASN A 303 11.27 -16.45 0.66
CA ASN A 303 10.73 -15.39 1.50
C ASN A 303 11.50 -14.07 1.31
N PRO A 304 10.96 -13.08 0.57
CA PRO A 304 11.64 -11.81 0.36
C PRO A 304 11.61 -10.90 1.59
N PHE A 305 10.74 -11.18 2.57
CA PHE A 305 10.50 -10.30 3.72
C PHE A 305 11.58 -10.39 4.81
N VAL A 306 12.42 -11.43 4.77
CA VAL A 306 13.53 -11.65 5.72
C VAL A 306 14.90 -11.43 5.08
N VAL A 307 14.94 -10.98 3.84
CA VAL A 307 16.23 -10.73 3.15
C VAL A 307 16.82 -9.42 3.65
N ASP A 308 18.06 -9.48 4.10
CA ASP A 308 18.80 -8.32 4.61
C ASP A 308 18.84 -7.19 3.57
N GLY A 309 18.57 -5.97 4.03
CA GLY A 309 18.56 -4.79 3.18
C GLY A 309 17.33 -4.66 2.28
N ASN A 310 16.36 -5.59 2.34
CA ASN A 310 15.09 -5.45 1.62
C ASN A 310 14.10 -4.62 2.45
N GLY A 311 14.18 -3.30 2.33
CA GLY A 311 13.20 -2.39 2.92
C GLY A 311 11.91 -2.36 2.10
N MET A 312 10.81 -1.99 2.73
CA MET A 312 9.48 -1.92 2.11
C MET A 312 9.11 -0.47 1.80
N VAL A 313 9.00 -0.14 0.52
CA VAL A 313 8.53 1.17 0.00
C VAL A 313 7.02 1.23 0.10
N ILE A 314 6.50 2.32 0.64
CA ILE A 314 5.06 2.58 0.79
C ILE A 314 4.46 3.05 -0.52
N ARG A 315 3.25 2.61 -0.84
CA ARG A 315 2.47 3.01 -2.00
C ARG A 315 1.01 3.22 -1.65
N LEU A 316 0.43 4.27 -2.22
CA LEU A 316 -1.00 4.60 -2.14
C LEU A 316 -1.48 4.91 -3.54
N ASN A 317 -2.58 4.30 -3.95
CA ASN A 317 -3.16 4.57 -5.27
C ASN A 317 -4.67 4.35 -5.31
N HIS A 318 -5.27 4.96 -6.32
CA HIS A 318 -6.65 4.75 -6.71
C HIS A 318 -6.70 4.36 -8.19
N MET A 319 -6.87 3.08 -8.51
CA MET A 319 -7.06 2.56 -9.86
C MET A 319 -8.55 2.54 -10.26
N VAL A 320 -8.83 2.49 -11.56
CA VAL A 320 -10.17 2.33 -12.12
C VAL A 320 -10.15 1.18 -13.13
N GLY A 321 -11.11 0.27 -13.02
CA GLY A 321 -11.19 -0.94 -13.83
C GLY A 321 -10.15 -1.98 -13.46
N GLY A 322 -10.07 -3.05 -14.23
CA GLY A 322 -9.03 -4.05 -14.09
C GLY A 322 -9.49 -5.43 -13.63
N THR A 323 -8.52 -6.36 -13.58
CA THR A 323 -8.78 -7.79 -13.34
C THR A 323 -9.12 -8.11 -11.89
N PHE A 324 -8.63 -7.34 -10.92
CA PHE A 324 -8.93 -7.54 -9.49
C PHE A 324 -10.43 -7.39 -9.18
N LEU A 325 -11.12 -6.54 -9.93
CA LEU A 325 -12.54 -6.26 -9.69
C LEU A 325 -13.47 -7.38 -10.17
N THR A 326 -12.97 -8.40 -10.88
CA THR A 326 -13.78 -9.55 -11.26
C THR A 326 -14.16 -10.39 -10.03
N SER A 327 -15.33 -11.01 -10.07
CA SER A 327 -15.86 -11.76 -8.92
C SER A 327 -15.19 -13.12 -8.72
N ASN A 328 -14.46 -13.64 -9.72
CA ASN A 328 -13.87 -14.96 -9.69
C ASN A 328 -12.35 -14.92 -9.76
N SER A 329 -11.67 -15.52 -8.80
CA SER A 329 -10.23 -15.78 -8.86
C SER A 329 -9.93 -16.68 -10.06
N GLY A 330 -9.10 -16.19 -11.00
CA GLY A 330 -8.79 -16.91 -12.24
C GLY A 330 -9.60 -16.47 -13.45
N ASP A 331 -10.57 -15.58 -13.31
CA ASP A 331 -11.22 -14.92 -14.42
C ASP A 331 -10.22 -13.97 -15.10
N THR A 332 -9.92 -14.20 -16.38
CA THR A 332 -9.06 -13.33 -17.19
C THR A 332 -9.80 -12.13 -17.76
N THR A 333 -11.11 -12.05 -17.55
CA THR A 333 -11.90 -10.86 -17.86
C THR A 333 -11.49 -9.72 -16.93
N TYR A 334 -11.86 -8.51 -17.28
CA TYR A 334 -11.63 -7.32 -16.45
C TYR A 334 -12.93 -6.52 -16.38
N VAL A 335 -13.09 -5.74 -15.32
CA VAL A 335 -14.19 -4.81 -15.24
C VAL A 335 -13.87 -3.62 -16.15
N ASP A 336 -14.72 -3.43 -17.18
CA ASP A 336 -14.70 -2.23 -18.00
C ASP A 336 -15.41 -1.10 -17.23
N ALA A 337 -14.66 -0.06 -16.89
CA ALA A 337 -15.18 1.09 -16.16
C ALA A 337 -15.89 2.11 -17.07
N THR A 338 -15.81 1.98 -18.39
CA THR A 338 -16.39 2.95 -19.33
C THR A 338 -17.90 3.18 -19.11
N PRO A 339 -18.73 2.16 -18.81
CA PRO A 339 -20.14 2.37 -18.50
C PRO A 339 -20.40 3.21 -17.24
N TYR A 340 -19.41 3.37 -16.38
CA TYR A 340 -19.50 4.11 -15.10
C TYR A 340 -18.79 5.46 -15.17
N ALA A 341 -18.48 5.95 -16.38
CA ALA A 341 -17.73 7.20 -16.57
C ALA A 341 -18.35 8.39 -15.82
N ASP A 342 -19.68 8.46 -15.75
CA ASP A 342 -20.40 9.54 -15.04
C ASP A 342 -20.08 9.60 -13.54
N SER A 343 -19.76 8.47 -12.90
CA SER A 343 -19.35 8.41 -11.49
C SER A 343 -18.00 9.09 -11.23
N TYR A 344 -17.22 9.33 -12.28
CA TYR A 344 -15.89 9.93 -12.23
C TYR A 344 -15.83 11.32 -12.88
N MET A 345 -17.00 11.91 -13.23
CA MET A 345 -17.11 13.26 -13.75
C MET A 345 -17.18 14.30 -12.62
N GLY A 346 -17.01 15.56 -12.97
CA GLY A 346 -17.09 16.66 -12.00
C GLY A 346 -15.99 16.58 -10.93
N ALA A 347 -16.37 16.33 -9.66
CA ALA A 347 -15.43 16.18 -8.54
C ALA A 347 -14.56 14.91 -8.65
N GLY A 348 -15.04 13.89 -9.38
CA GLY A 348 -14.40 12.59 -9.46
C GLY A 348 -14.72 11.68 -8.27
N SER A 349 -14.04 10.54 -8.19
CA SER A 349 -14.07 9.62 -7.03
C SER A 349 -12.78 9.77 -6.26
N ASP A 350 -12.85 9.94 -4.94
CA ASP A 350 -11.75 10.36 -4.11
C ASP A 350 -11.40 9.33 -3.03
N MET A 351 -10.13 8.98 -2.92
CA MET A 351 -9.53 8.28 -1.80
C MET A 351 -8.88 9.33 -0.89
N LEU A 352 -9.33 9.42 0.34
CA LEU A 352 -8.80 10.36 1.34
C LEU A 352 -7.86 9.65 2.30
N VAL A 353 -6.65 10.18 2.49
CA VAL A 353 -5.68 9.67 3.46
C VAL A 353 -5.39 10.76 4.49
N ASP A 354 -5.73 10.49 5.75
CA ASP A 354 -5.53 11.40 6.90
C ASP A 354 -4.07 11.40 7.34
N TYR A 355 -3.50 10.21 7.49
CA TYR A 355 -2.08 10.05 7.81
C TYR A 355 -1.53 8.70 7.32
N VAL A 356 -0.20 8.66 7.23
CA VAL A 356 0.58 7.42 7.14
C VAL A 356 1.66 7.46 8.21
N ARG A 357 1.78 6.39 9.01
CA ARG A 357 2.75 6.29 10.09
C ARG A 357 3.46 4.96 10.04
N VAL A 358 4.76 4.97 10.31
CA VAL A 358 5.57 3.77 10.44
C VAL A 358 6.30 3.79 11.77
N TYR A 359 6.25 2.68 12.45
CA TYR A 359 6.88 2.47 13.74
C TYR A 359 7.90 1.34 13.61
N SER A 360 9.12 1.58 14.04
CA SER A 360 10.17 0.57 14.10
C SER A 360 10.18 -0.11 15.48
N LYS A 361 10.52 -1.37 15.51
CA LYS A 361 10.65 -2.12 16.76
C LYS A 361 11.78 -1.52 17.60
N LYS A 362 11.50 -1.23 18.86
CA LYS A 362 12.52 -0.76 19.81
C LYS A 362 13.57 -1.84 20.01
N PRO A 363 14.86 -1.49 20.07
CA PRO A 363 15.88 -2.41 20.55
C PRO A 363 15.44 -2.99 21.90
N ALA A 364 15.63 -4.29 22.09
CA ALA A 364 15.44 -4.87 23.40
C ALA A 364 16.34 -4.09 24.39
N VAL A 365 15.73 -3.48 25.41
CA VAL A 365 16.51 -2.96 26.53
C VAL A 365 17.04 -4.21 27.22
N GLU A 366 18.35 -4.46 27.13
CA GLU A 366 18.99 -5.44 28.02
C GLU A 366 18.67 -4.98 29.42
N GLU A 367 17.78 -5.68 30.09
CA GLU A 367 17.56 -5.47 31.52
C GLU A 367 18.91 -5.69 32.19
N PRO A 368 19.47 -4.72 32.94
CA PRO A 368 20.76 -4.91 33.59
C PRO A 368 20.67 -6.20 34.36
N GLU A 369 21.59 -7.14 34.08
CA GLU A 369 21.66 -8.41 34.82
C GLU A 369 21.52 -8.07 36.31
N ALA A 370 20.53 -8.69 36.93
CA ALA A 370 20.33 -8.53 38.37
C ALA A 370 21.68 -8.81 39.06
N PRO A 371 22.13 -7.95 39.98
CA PRO A 371 23.44 -8.14 40.63
C PRO A 371 23.50 -9.58 41.11
N VAL A 372 24.46 -10.33 40.60
CA VAL A 372 24.71 -11.69 41.03
C VAL A 372 24.98 -11.61 42.53
N VAL A 373 23.98 -11.96 43.33
CA VAL A 373 24.18 -12.12 44.78
C VAL A 373 25.13 -13.29 44.93
N PRO A 374 26.35 -13.06 45.45
CA PRO A 374 27.28 -14.15 45.61
C PRO A 374 26.61 -15.23 46.45
N THR A 375 26.50 -16.43 45.90
CA THR A 375 26.03 -17.60 46.65
C THR A 375 26.91 -17.73 47.89
N PRO A 376 26.35 -17.75 49.12
CA PRO A 376 27.16 -17.93 50.31
C PRO A 376 27.93 -19.24 50.16
N GLU A 377 29.26 -19.14 50.33
CA GLU A 377 30.13 -20.30 50.32
C GLU A 377 29.62 -21.32 51.36
N PRO A 378 29.53 -22.62 51.03
CA PRO A 378 29.04 -23.60 51.96
C PRO A 378 29.99 -23.62 53.18
N THR A 379 29.48 -23.24 54.37
CA THR A 379 30.19 -23.36 55.64
C THR A 379 30.46 -24.83 55.88
N VAL A 380 31.71 -25.20 55.73
CA VAL A 380 32.18 -26.55 56.10
C VAL A 380 31.94 -26.71 57.58
N PRO A 381 31.29 -27.79 58.06
CA PRO A 381 31.16 -28.06 59.49
C PRO A 381 32.52 -28.23 60.12
N VAL A 382 32.80 -27.43 61.14
CA VAL A 382 34.01 -27.58 61.92
C VAL A 382 33.91 -28.88 62.76
N GLU A 383 34.63 -29.88 62.36
CA GLU A 383 34.80 -31.15 63.14
C GLU A 383 35.53 -30.88 64.47
N PRO A 384 35.08 -31.43 65.62
CA PRO A 384 35.72 -31.18 66.94
C PRO A 384 37.09 -31.77 66.93
N ALA A 385 38.08 -30.96 67.38
CA ALA A 385 39.48 -31.31 67.45
C ALA A 385 39.71 -32.52 68.39
N LEU A 386 40.34 -33.58 67.87
CA LEU A 386 40.90 -34.69 68.62
C LEU A 386 42.27 -34.29 69.25
N PRO A 387 42.62 -34.81 70.40
CA PRO A 387 43.86 -34.42 71.14
C PRO A 387 45.11 -34.86 70.41
N THR A 388 46.09 -33.98 70.37
CA THR A 388 47.41 -34.11 69.74
C THR A 388 48.30 -35.05 70.45
N ASP A 389 48.77 -36.07 69.73
CA ASP A 389 49.92 -36.93 70.15
C ASP A 389 51.17 -36.40 69.42
N PRO A 390 52.30 -36.19 70.10
CA PRO A 390 53.51 -35.65 69.50
C PRO A 390 54.33 -36.74 68.78
N ARG A 391 54.39 -36.59 67.45
CA ARG A 391 55.25 -37.39 66.56
C ARG A 391 56.34 -36.53 65.95
N PRO A 392 57.57 -37.07 65.73
CA PRO A 392 58.70 -36.26 65.25
C PRO A 392 58.56 -35.77 63.82
N ALA A 393 59.15 -34.61 63.54
CA ALA A 393 59.15 -33.92 62.24
C ALA A 393 59.81 -34.78 61.14
N ASP A 394 59.07 -34.95 60.06
CA ASP A 394 59.53 -35.44 58.77
C ASP A 394 60.09 -34.29 57.89
N PRO A 395 61.08 -34.59 57.03
CA PRO A 395 61.81 -33.56 56.28
C PRO A 395 60.97 -32.89 55.21
N THR A 396 61.19 -31.59 55.07
CA THR A 396 60.61 -30.67 54.06
C THR A 396 60.70 -31.23 52.64
N PRO A 397 59.57 -31.25 51.88
CA PRO A 397 59.63 -31.54 50.44
C PRO A 397 60.25 -30.38 49.68
N ALA A 398 61.07 -30.72 48.69
CA ALA A 398 61.69 -29.76 47.74
C ALA A 398 60.67 -28.97 46.89
N GLU A 399 61.03 -27.74 46.69
CA GLU A 399 60.32 -26.79 45.79
C GLU A 399 60.13 -27.37 44.37
N PRO A 400 58.96 -27.29 43.77
CA PRO A 400 58.78 -27.75 42.38
C PRO A 400 59.47 -26.79 41.38
N THR A 401 60.24 -27.40 40.48
CA THR A 401 60.90 -26.76 39.36
C THR A 401 59.89 -26.05 38.47
N PRO A 402 60.22 -24.88 37.90
CA PRO A 402 59.32 -24.17 36.99
C PRO A 402 59.02 -25.00 35.72
N ALA A 403 57.73 -25.05 35.35
CA ALA A 403 57.28 -25.71 34.13
C ALA A 403 57.77 -24.96 32.86
N ASP A 404 58.14 -25.75 31.88
CA ASP A 404 58.49 -25.25 30.52
C ASP A 404 57.44 -24.36 29.93
N PRO A 405 57.82 -23.32 29.17
CA PRO A 405 56.86 -22.45 28.48
C PRO A 405 56.10 -23.22 27.39
N ALA A 406 54.77 -22.98 27.34
CA ALA A 406 53.87 -23.52 26.35
C ALA A 406 54.30 -23.16 24.89
N PRO A 407 54.04 -24.01 23.90
CA PRO A 407 54.36 -23.73 22.51
C PRO A 407 53.59 -22.49 22.00
N ALA A 408 54.31 -21.64 21.28
CA ALA A 408 53.74 -20.44 20.66
C ALA A 408 52.62 -20.80 19.69
N GLU A 409 51.52 -20.00 19.72
CA GLU A 409 50.44 -20.03 18.73
C GLU A 409 50.99 -19.78 17.31
N PRO A 410 50.46 -20.44 16.28
CA PRO A 410 50.89 -20.22 14.91
C PRO A 410 50.47 -18.82 14.47
N THR A 411 51.43 -18.07 13.93
CA THR A 411 51.23 -16.77 13.28
C THR A 411 50.20 -16.90 12.14
N PRO A 412 49.26 -15.95 11.97
CA PRO A 412 48.36 -15.95 10.82
C PRO A 412 49.15 -15.85 9.52
N ALA A 413 48.84 -16.70 8.55
CA ALA A 413 49.43 -16.68 7.22
C ALA A 413 49.07 -15.37 6.48
N ASP A 414 50.05 -14.80 5.80
CA ASP A 414 49.93 -13.65 4.92
C ASP A 414 48.79 -13.88 3.90
N PRO A 415 47.99 -12.85 3.61
CA PRO A 415 46.93 -12.94 2.62
C PRO A 415 47.54 -13.19 1.24
N LYS A 416 47.05 -14.23 0.57
CA LYS A 416 47.37 -14.57 -0.81
C LYS A 416 47.06 -13.38 -1.72
N PRO A 417 47.93 -13.01 -2.67
CA PRO A 417 47.67 -11.93 -3.61
C PRO A 417 46.35 -12.14 -4.36
N ALA A 418 45.51 -11.11 -4.42
CA ALA A 418 44.26 -11.10 -5.16
C ALA A 418 44.54 -11.34 -6.66
N THR A 419 43.79 -12.26 -7.24
CA THR A 419 43.74 -12.46 -8.69
C THR A 419 43.18 -11.17 -9.34
N PRO A 420 43.82 -10.62 -10.38
CA PRO A 420 43.28 -9.43 -11.05
C PRO A 420 41.90 -9.71 -11.63
N ALA A 421 40.96 -8.77 -11.43
CA ALA A 421 39.62 -8.82 -11.99
C ALA A 421 39.69 -8.89 -13.53
N PRO A 422 38.74 -9.58 -14.19
CA PRO A 422 38.63 -9.56 -15.64
C PRO A 422 38.38 -8.11 -16.11
N ALA A 423 39.07 -7.72 -17.18
CA ALA A 423 38.89 -6.42 -17.80
C ALA A 423 37.44 -6.25 -18.27
N GLU A 424 36.85 -5.07 -17.98
CA GLU A 424 35.54 -4.68 -18.53
C GLU A 424 35.56 -4.74 -20.05
N PRO A 425 34.50 -5.26 -20.70
CA PRO A 425 34.40 -5.21 -22.14
C PRO A 425 34.22 -3.76 -22.60
N THR A 426 35.08 -3.35 -23.52
CA THR A 426 35.01 -2.06 -24.21
C THR A 426 33.63 -1.92 -24.87
N PRO A 427 32.96 -0.75 -24.78
CA PRO A 427 31.70 -0.52 -25.49
C PRO A 427 31.91 -0.71 -26.99
N ALA A 428 31.07 -1.53 -27.60
CA ALA A 428 31.03 -1.70 -29.04
C ALA A 428 30.52 -0.40 -29.69
N ASP A 429 31.20 0.04 -30.75
CA ASP A 429 30.78 1.13 -31.61
C ASP A 429 29.34 0.92 -32.12
N PRO A 430 28.50 1.96 -32.16
CA PRO A 430 27.16 1.85 -32.70
C PRO A 430 27.21 1.53 -34.20
N ALA A 431 26.57 0.44 -34.59
CA ALA A 431 26.40 0.06 -35.98
C ALA A 431 25.66 1.15 -36.77
N PRO A 432 26.00 1.39 -38.03
CA PRO A 432 25.36 2.39 -38.86
C PRO A 432 23.88 2.08 -39.08
N VAL A 433 23.04 3.09 -38.81
CA VAL A 433 21.60 3.07 -39.08
C VAL A 433 21.37 2.90 -40.58
N ALA A 434 20.92 1.71 -41.01
CA ALA A 434 20.40 1.52 -42.35
C ALA A 434 19.13 2.33 -42.56
N ALA A 435 19.15 3.25 -43.50
CA ALA A 435 18.00 3.95 -44.01
C ALA A 435 17.02 2.92 -44.61
N GLN A 436 15.84 2.73 -44.02
CA GLN A 436 14.73 2.05 -44.66
C GLN A 436 13.94 3.07 -45.49
N ALA A 437 14.03 2.90 -46.81
CA ALA A 437 13.20 3.56 -47.78
C ALA A 437 11.75 3.07 -47.71
N ASP A 438 10.85 3.97 -48.04
CA ASP A 438 9.41 3.83 -48.23
C ASP A 438 8.92 2.56 -48.92
N ARG A 439 7.89 1.92 -48.32
CA ARG A 439 6.66 1.56 -49.03
C ARG A 439 5.50 1.39 -48.05
#